data_0e76dfb79078ca4f649d422af9ff5cb8
#
_entry.id   0e76dfb79078ca4f649d422af9ff5cb8
#
_cell.length_a   1.000
_cell.length_b   1.000
_cell.length_c   1.000
_cell.angle_alpha   90.00
_cell.angle_beta   90.00
_cell.angle_gamma   90.00
#
_symmetry.space_group_name_H-M   'P 1'
#
loop_
_entity.id
_entity.type
_entity.pdbx_description
1 polymer ?
#
loop_
_entity_poly.entity_id
_entity_poly.type
_entity_poly.pdbx_seq_one_letter_code
_entity_poly.pdbx_strand_id
1 'polypeptide(L)'
;MGIILAILLFSFIVFFHELGHFLLAKKNGIDVDEFAIGMGPAIYSKEYKGTRYAVRILPIGGFCAMGEDEEANDSPNNFNNKSVWARISVIAAGPVFNFILAFIFAVIITAMVGYDKPVIGAVESGYPAAEAGLKKGDEIVQMGNKKIHIFREVSFYNQFHSDEDVVVTVLRNGKEKTVT
;
A
#
# COMPACT_ATOMS: atom_id res chain seq x y z
N MET A 1 -21.96 -10.97 -4.02
CA MET A 1 -20.92 -10.31 -4.83
C MET A 1 -19.70 -9.85 -4.02
N GLY A 2 -19.86 -9.18 -2.86
CA GLY A 2 -18.75 -8.69 -2.05
C GLY A 2 -17.74 -9.75 -1.58
N ILE A 3 -18.21 -10.91 -1.13
CA ILE A 3 -17.34 -12.00 -0.65
C ILE A 3 -16.44 -12.55 -1.78
N ILE A 4 -16.99 -12.74 -2.97
CA ILE A 4 -16.22 -13.24 -4.13
C ILE A 4 -15.13 -12.24 -4.49
N LEU A 5 -15.48 -10.94 -4.55
CA LEU A 5 -14.51 -9.89 -4.82
C LEU A 5 -13.42 -9.83 -3.75
N ALA A 6 -13.78 -9.97 -2.47
CA ALA A 6 -12.82 -10.00 -1.37
C ALA A 6 -11.84 -11.18 -1.50
N ILE A 7 -12.33 -12.37 -1.84
CA ILE A 7 -11.50 -13.55 -2.07
C ILE A 7 -10.54 -13.32 -3.23
N LEU A 8 -11.01 -12.76 -4.34
CA LEU A 8 -10.19 -12.48 -5.51
C LEU A 8 -9.11 -11.44 -5.22
N LEU A 9 -9.44 -10.36 -4.50
CA LEU A 9 -8.48 -9.33 -4.07
C LEU A 9 -7.44 -9.91 -3.12
N PHE A 10 -7.87 -10.71 -2.14
CA PHE A 10 -6.95 -11.38 -1.22
C PHE A 10 -5.99 -12.31 -1.97
N SER A 11 -6.52 -13.13 -2.88
CA SER A 11 -5.70 -14.04 -3.68
C SER A 11 -4.70 -13.29 -4.57
N PHE A 12 -5.09 -12.16 -5.11
CA PHE A 12 -4.21 -11.30 -5.90
C PHE A 12 -3.07 -10.70 -5.05
N ILE A 13 -3.38 -10.25 -3.83
CA ILE A 13 -2.37 -9.72 -2.89
C ILE A 13 -1.37 -10.82 -2.50
N VAL A 14 -1.87 -12.03 -2.17
CA VAL A 14 -1.02 -13.17 -1.84
C VAL A 14 -0.17 -13.58 -3.04
N PHE A 15 -0.75 -13.66 -4.24
CA PHE A 15 0.01 -13.94 -5.45
C PHE A 15 1.17 -12.95 -5.66
N PHE A 16 0.93 -11.66 -5.45
CA PHE A 16 1.96 -10.64 -5.58
C PHE A 16 3.06 -10.76 -4.53
N HIS A 17 2.69 -11.16 -3.31
CA HIS A 17 3.60 -11.49 -2.23
C HIS A 17 4.53 -12.66 -2.62
N GLU A 18 3.95 -13.78 -3.05
CA GLU A 18 4.70 -14.97 -3.49
C GLU A 18 5.58 -14.68 -4.72
N LEU A 19 5.09 -13.82 -5.62
CA LEU A 19 5.88 -13.38 -6.76
C LEU A 19 7.15 -12.64 -6.33
N GLY A 20 7.08 -11.86 -5.25
CA GLY A 20 8.26 -11.22 -4.64
C GLY A 20 9.30 -12.23 -4.22
N HIS A 21 8.92 -13.25 -3.45
CA HIS A 21 9.79 -14.35 -3.04
C HIS A 21 10.39 -15.05 -4.25
N PHE A 22 9.56 -15.45 -5.21
CA PHE A 22 9.96 -16.12 -6.43
C PHE A 22 11.03 -15.35 -7.21
N LEU A 23 10.80 -14.06 -7.49
CA LEU A 23 11.70 -13.26 -8.29
C LEU A 23 13.05 -13.06 -7.60
N LEU A 24 13.06 -12.83 -6.29
CA LEU A 24 14.29 -12.66 -5.54
C LEU A 24 15.03 -14.00 -5.33
N ALA A 25 14.32 -15.11 -5.17
CA ALA A 25 14.92 -16.44 -5.16
C ALA A 25 15.65 -16.72 -6.47
N LYS A 26 14.98 -16.57 -7.61
CA LYS A 26 15.60 -16.76 -8.93
C LYS A 26 16.77 -15.82 -9.18
N LYS A 27 16.68 -14.55 -8.75
CA LYS A 27 17.77 -13.57 -8.86
C LYS A 27 19.02 -13.96 -8.05
N ASN A 28 18.82 -14.59 -6.90
CA ASN A 28 19.91 -15.07 -6.04
C ASN A 28 20.39 -16.49 -6.40
N GLY A 29 19.89 -17.08 -7.47
CA GLY A 29 20.23 -18.44 -7.89
C GLY A 29 19.78 -19.49 -6.90
N ILE A 30 18.65 -19.27 -6.24
CA ILE A 30 17.97 -20.24 -5.38
C ILE A 30 17.04 -21.07 -6.25
N ASP A 31 17.08 -22.39 -6.06
CA ASP A 31 16.16 -23.29 -6.73
C ASP A 31 14.75 -23.11 -6.15
N VAL A 32 13.79 -22.95 -7.05
CA VAL A 32 12.37 -22.88 -6.71
C VAL A 32 11.70 -24.12 -7.30
N ASP A 33 11.24 -24.99 -6.43
CA ASP A 33 10.64 -26.27 -6.81
C ASP A 33 9.25 -26.07 -7.42
N GLU A 34 8.43 -25.28 -6.74
CA GLU A 34 7.08 -24.97 -7.23
C GLU A 34 6.71 -23.50 -6.97
N PHE A 35 6.10 -22.88 -7.98
CA PHE A 35 5.40 -21.62 -7.86
C PHE A 35 3.93 -21.81 -8.24
N ALA A 36 3.02 -21.68 -7.28
CA ALA A 36 1.62 -22.01 -7.46
C ALA A 36 0.66 -20.87 -7.11
N ILE A 37 -0.42 -20.77 -7.90
CA ILE A 37 -1.57 -19.92 -7.62
C ILE A 37 -2.67 -20.80 -7.06
N GLY A 38 -3.21 -20.43 -5.88
CA GLY A 38 -4.26 -21.15 -5.21
C GLY A 38 -3.78 -22.28 -4.31
N MET A 39 -4.70 -23.02 -3.74
CA MET A 39 -4.49 -24.14 -2.82
C MET A 39 -5.19 -25.40 -3.28
N GLY A 40 -4.80 -26.54 -2.70
CA GLY A 40 -5.38 -27.85 -3.00
C GLY A 40 -4.73 -28.54 -4.20
N PRO A 41 -5.39 -29.54 -4.81
CA PRO A 41 -4.87 -30.25 -5.97
C PRO A 41 -4.63 -29.34 -7.18
N ALA A 42 -3.55 -29.61 -7.94
CA ALA A 42 -3.27 -28.87 -9.15
C ALA A 42 -4.27 -29.25 -10.27
N ILE A 43 -4.92 -28.25 -10.87
CA ILE A 43 -5.75 -28.41 -12.07
C ILE A 43 -4.89 -28.38 -13.33
N TYR A 44 -3.82 -27.57 -13.29
CA TYR A 44 -2.86 -27.45 -14.38
C TYR A 44 -1.47 -27.26 -13.79
N SER A 45 -0.48 -27.91 -14.38
CA SER A 45 0.91 -27.66 -14.04
C SER A 45 1.82 -27.84 -15.25
N LYS A 46 2.91 -27.07 -15.27
CA LYS A 46 3.95 -27.16 -16.31
C LYS A 46 5.31 -26.88 -15.70
N GLU A 47 6.27 -27.72 -16.01
CA GLU A 47 7.66 -27.48 -15.66
C GLU A 47 8.37 -26.59 -16.68
N TYR A 48 9.11 -25.61 -16.17
CA TYR A 48 9.94 -24.74 -16.99
C TYR A 48 11.18 -24.29 -16.20
N LYS A 49 12.35 -24.52 -16.75
CA LYS A 49 13.65 -24.18 -16.15
C LYS A 49 13.79 -24.63 -14.69
N GLY A 50 13.42 -25.89 -14.41
CA GLY A 50 13.53 -26.49 -13.08
C GLY A 50 12.53 -25.96 -12.04
N THR A 51 11.49 -25.25 -12.47
CA THR A 51 10.39 -24.84 -11.60
C THR A 51 9.08 -25.36 -12.12
N ARG A 52 8.28 -25.96 -11.26
CA ARG A 52 6.90 -26.35 -11.54
C ARG A 52 5.97 -25.15 -11.33
N TYR A 53 5.34 -24.69 -12.38
CA TYR A 53 4.29 -23.68 -12.31
C TYR A 53 2.94 -24.36 -12.23
N ALA A 54 2.12 -24.04 -11.23
CA ALA A 54 0.83 -24.71 -11.03
C ALA A 54 -0.31 -23.71 -10.77
N VAL A 55 -1.50 -24.10 -11.25
CA VAL A 55 -2.78 -23.49 -10.87
C VAL A 55 -3.57 -24.56 -10.12
N ARG A 56 -4.06 -24.22 -8.93
CA ARG A 56 -4.72 -25.14 -8.02
C ARG A 56 -6.22 -24.85 -7.93
N ILE A 57 -7.00 -25.83 -7.48
CA ILE A 57 -8.46 -25.80 -7.55
C ILE A 57 -9.11 -24.67 -6.73
N LEU A 58 -8.55 -24.35 -5.57
CA LEU A 58 -9.07 -23.28 -4.72
C LEU A 58 -8.36 -21.98 -5.08
N PRO A 59 -9.07 -20.97 -5.60
CA PRO A 59 -8.47 -19.69 -5.98
C PRO A 59 -8.20 -18.81 -4.74
N ILE A 60 -7.57 -19.37 -3.73
CA ILE A 60 -7.23 -18.71 -2.46
C ILE A 60 -5.76 -18.91 -2.21
N GLY A 61 -5.03 -17.78 -2.11
CA GLY A 61 -3.61 -17.83 -1.82
C GLY A 61 -2.73 -18.28 -2.99
N GLY A 62 -1.57 -18.74 -2.65
CA GLY A 62 -0.52 -19.27 -3.51
C GLY A 62 0.65 -19.69 -2.65
N PHE A 63 1.70 -20.21 -3.24
CA PHE A 63 2.95 -20.46 -2.54
C PHE A 63 4.14 -20.53 -3.49
N CYS A 64 5.32 -20.33 -2.91
CA CYS A 64 6.61 -20.45 -3.56
C CYS A 64 7.46 -21.43 -2.74
N ALA A 65 7.60 -22.66 -3.20
CA ALA A 65 8.43 -23.70 -2.53
C ALA A 65 9.88 -23.58 -2.97
N MET A 66 10.80 -23.50 -2.01
CA MET A 66 12.24 -23.32 -2.22
C MET A 66 13.10 -24.40 -1.55
N GLY A 67 12.52 -25.58 -1.24
CA GLY A 67 13.23 -26.65 -0.54
C GLY A 67 13.65 -26.29 0.89
N GLU A 68 12.95 -25.37 1.55
CA GLU A 68 13.27 -24.93 2.91
C GLU A 68 13.04 -26.04 3.95
N ASP A 69 12.09 -26.93 3.69
CA ASP A 69 11.70 -28.04 4.56
C ASP A 69 12.55 -29.31 4.34
N GLU A 70 13.34 -29.37 3.28
CA GLU A 70 14.28 -30.45 3.08
C GLU A 70 15.52 -30.25 3.94
N GLU A 71 15.95 -31.28 4.66
CA GLU A 71 17.27 -31.31 5.31
C GLU A 71 18.30 -30.83 4.29
N ALA A 72 19.18 -29.90 4.73
CA ALA A 72 20.12 -29.20 3.85
C ALA A 72 20.81 -30.21 2.93
N ASN A 73 20.30 -30.31 1.69
CA ASN A 73 21.00 -31.06 0.67
C ASN A 73 22.26 -30.26 0.28
N ASP A 74 23.30 -30.96 -0.19
CA ASP A 74 24.59 -30.33 -0.52
C ASP A 74 24.52 -29.40 -1.76
N SER A 75 23.31 -29.10 -2.27
CA SER A 75 23.15 -28.21 -3.42
C SER A 75 23.52 -26.77 -3.05
N PRO A 76 24.44 -26.14 -3.78
CA PRO A 76 24.80 -24.74 -3.57
C PRO A 76 23.64 -23.78 -3.84
N ASN A 77 22.57 -24.25 -4.49
CA ASN A 77 21.39 -23.48 -4.82
C ASN A 77 20.25 -23.64 -3.80
N ASN A 78 20.42 -24.50 -2.80
CA ASN A 78 19.46 -24.62 -1.70
C ASN A 78 19.39 -23.29 -0.92
N PHE A 79 18.18 -22.89 -0.53
CA PHE A 79 17.94 -21.64 0.23
C PHE A 79 18.82 -21.56 1.48
N ASN A 80 18.95 -22.67 2.23
CA ASN A 80 19.72 -22.71 3.48
C ASN A 80 21.23 -22.56 3.27
N ASN A 81 21.74 -22.88 2.08
CA ASN A 81 23.17 -22.78 1.74
C ASN A 81 23.56 -21.41 1.16
N LYS A 82 22.59 -20.51 0.93
CA LYS A 82 22.86 -19.15 0.44
C LYS A 82 23.32 -18.21 1.56
N SER A 83 23.96 -17.14 1.15
CA SER A 83 24.38 -16.08 2.08
C SER A 83 23.18 -15.51 2.86
N VAL A 84 23.45 -15.04 4.08
CA VAL A 84 22.43 -14.43 4.94
C VAL A 84 21.70 -13.27 4.22
N TRP A 85 22.42 -12.44 3.46
CA TRP A 85 21.82 -11.33 2.71
C TRP A 85 20.91 -11.79 1.58
N ALA A 86 21.26 -12.88 0.89
CA ALA A 86 20.40 -13.47 -0.12
C ALA A 86 19.09 -13.96 0.51
N ARG A 87 19.16 -14.69 1.63
CA ARG A 87 17.99 -15.18 2.37
C ARG A 87 17.12 -14.04 2.88
N ILE A 88 17.72 -13.03 3.52
CA ILE A 88 16.97 -11.83 3.98
C ILE A 88 16.29 -11.14 2.80
N SER A 89 16.96 -10.98 1.66
CA SER A 89 16.35 -10.35 0.48
C SER A 89 15.13 -11.11 -0.03
N VAL A 90 15.19 -12.43 -0.02
CA VAL A 90 14.04 -13.29 -0.43
C VAL A 90 12.89 -13.15 0.57
N ILE A 91 13.18 -13.30 1.88
CA ILE A 91 12.12 -13.19 2.92
C ILE A 91 11.47 -11.81 2.91
N ALA A 92 12.24 -10.75 2.76
CA ALA A 92 11.72 -9.39 2.73
C ALA A 92 10.98 -9.05 1.43
N ALA A 93 11.22 -9.80 0.34
CA ALA A 93 10.64 -9.50 -0.96
C ALA A 93 9.11 -9.58 -0.97
N GLY A 94 8.51 -10.56 -0.30
CA GLY A 94 7.05 -10.70 -0.21
C GLY A 94 6.39 -9.43 0.31
N PRO A 95 6.67 -9.00 1.55
CA PRO A 95 6.16 -7.74 2.09
C PRO A 95 6.48 -6.52 1.22
N VAL A 96 7.70 -6.40 0.71
CA VAL A 96 8.11 -5.27 -0.15
C VAL A 96 7.27 -5.20 -1.42
N PHE A 97 7.00 -6.32 -2.08
CA PHE A 97 6.13 -6.35 -3.26
C PHE A 97 4.70 -5.93 -2.93
N ASN A 98 4.17 -6.29 -1.77
CA ASN A 98 2.86 -5.82 -1.32
C ASN A 98 2.84 -4.30 -1.07
N PHE A 99 3.91 -3.73 -0.51
CA PHE A 99 4.05 -2.27 -0.39
C PHE A 99 4.09 -1.57 -1.76
N ILE A 100 4.85 -2.13 -2.72
CA ILE A 100 4.88 -1.60 -4.09
C ILE A 100 3.48 -1.66 -4.71
N LEU A 101 2.77 -2.78 -4.57
CA LEU A 101 1.42 -2.94 -5.07
C LEU A 101 0.45 -1.93 -4.44
N ALA A 102 0.50 -1.76 -3.12
CA ALA A 102 -0.31 -0.78 -2.40
C ALA A 102 -0.01 0.66 -2.87
N PHE A 103 1.26 1.00 -3.10
CA PHE A 103 1.65 2.30 -3.64
C PHE A 103 1.09 2.52 -5.05
N ILE A 104 1.20 1.53 -5.93
CA ILE A 104 0.63 1.61 -7.30
C ILE A 104 -0.88 1.86 -7.23
N PHE A 105 -1.61 1.10 -6.40
CA PHE A 105 -3.05 1.31 -6.24
C PHE A 105 -3.39 2.68 -5.66
N ALA A 106 -2.62 3.15 -4.66
CA ALA A 106 -2.81 4.48 -4.09
C ALA A 106 -2.65 5.58 -5.15
N VAL A 107 -1.63 5.47 -6.01
CA VAL A 107 -1.42 6.41 -7.13
C VAL A 107 -2.59 6.35 -8.11
N ILE A 108 -3.03 5.16 -8.52
CA ILE A 108 -4.14 4.99 -9.46
C ILE A 108 -5.43 5.58 -8.87
N ILE A 109 -5.77 5.24 -7.62
CA ILE A 109 -6.97 5.74 -6.95
C ILE A 109 -6.93 7.26 -6.84
N THR A 110 -5.80 7.83 -6.40
CA THR A 110 -5.65 9.29 -6.29
C THR A 110 -5.75 9.98 -7.64
N ALA A 111 -5.20 9.36 -8.70
CA ALA A 111 -5.30 9.91 -10.06
C ALA A 111 -6.74 9.86 -10.61
N MET A 112 -7.54 8.83 -10.26
CA MET A 112 -8.91 8.66 -10.75
C MET A 112 -9.95 9.43 -9.94
N VAL A 113 -9.81 9.43 -8.62
CA VAL A 113 -10.80 10.00 -7.68
C VAL A 113 -10.43 11.42 -7.25
N GLY A 114 -9.14 11.78 -7.34
CA GLY A 114 -8.60 13.00 -6.79
C GLY A 114 -8.23 12.83 -5.32
N TYR A 115 -7.91 13.94 -4.69
CA TYR A 115 -7.62 14.00 -3.26
C TYR A 115 -8.57 15.01 -2.58
N ASP A 116 -8.74 14.82 -1.28
CA ASP A 116 -9.64 15.63 -0.46
C ASP A 116 -8.98 17.01 -0.19
N LYS A 117 -9.35 17.99 -1.03
CA LYS A 117 -8.84 19.36 -0.90
C LYS A 117 -9.33 20.01 0.38
N PRO A 118 -8.51 20.81 1.06
CA PRO A 118 -8.89 21.51 2.29
C PRO A 118 -9.77 22.74 2.01
N VAL A 119 -10.91 22.54 1.32
CA VAL A 119 -11.84 23.60 0.94
C VAL A 119 -13.00 23.66 1.93
N ILE A 120 -13.30 24.86 2.42
CA ILE A 120 -14.38 25.10 3.35
C ILE A 120 -15.72 24.93 2.63
N GLY A 121 -16.48 23.91 3.03
CA GLY A 121 -17.80 23.60 2.46
C GLY A 121 -18.93 24.52 2.96
N ALA A 122 -18.88 24.88 4.23
CA ALA A 122 -19.84 25.78 4.87
C ALA A 122 -19.18 26.47 6.08
N VAL A 123 -19.67 27.67 6.42
CA VAL A 123 -19.31 28.40 7.63
C VAL A 123 -20.60 28.77 8.33
N GLU A 124 -20.79 28.30 9.57
CA GLU A 124 -21.98 28.57 10.35
C GLU A 124 -21.85 29.95 11.05
N SER A 125 -22.91 30.73 11.01
CA SER A 125 -22.96 32.06 11.67
C SER A 125 -22.92 31.90 13.19
N GLY A 126 -22.20 32.77 13.89
CA GLY A 126 -22.06 32.75 15.34
C GLY A 126 -20.95 31.85 15.86
N TYR A 127 -20.18 31.24 14.97
CA TYR A 127 -18.96 30.50 15.33
C TYR A 127 -17.69 31.28 15.03
N PRO A 128 -16.59 31.01 15.73
CA PRO A 128 -15.33 31.77 15.57
C PRO A 128 -14.83 31.86 14.12
N ALA A 129 -15.00 30.80 13.35
CA ALA A 129 -14.62 30.78 11.94
C ALA A 129 -15.35 31.84 11.08
N ALA A 130 -16.65 32.12 11.40
CA ALA A 130 -17.43 33.14 10.73
C ALA A 130 -16.99 34.55 11.18
N GLU A 131 -16.73 34.73 12.47
CA GLU A 131 -16.26 36.02 13.04
C GLU A 131 -14.87 36.36 12.53
N ALA A 132 -13.97 35.41 12.38
CA ALA A 132 -12.66 35.53 11.74
C ALA A 132 -12.76 35.88 10.25
N GLY A 133 -13.95 35.73 9.64
CA GLY A 133 -14.20 36.08 8.24
C GLY A 133 -13.81 35.01 7.22
N LEU A 134 -13.74 33.73 7.65
CA LEU A 134 -13.67 32.60 6.75
C LEU A 134 -14.98 32.48 5.95
N LYS A 135 -14.91 31.99 4.74
CA LYS A 135 -16.05 31.85 3.84
C LYS A 135 -16.06 30.48 3.15
N LYS A 136 -17.25 30.03 2.77
CA LYS A 136 -17.41 28.91 1.88
C LYS A 136 -16.59 29.11 0.60
N GLY A 137 -15.84 28.06 0.21
CA GLY A 137 -14.99 28.08 -0.96
C GLY A 137 -13.54 28.54 -0.70
N ASP A 138 -13.19 28.94 0.53
CA ASP A 138 -11.80 29.20 0.90
C ASP A 138 -11.04 27.88 0.95
N GLU A 139 -9.86 27.82 0.35
CA GLU A 139 -8.95 26.70 0.45
C GLU A 139 -7.91 27.00 1.54
N ILE A 140 -7.87 26.17 2.59
CA ILE A 140 -6.93 26.35 3.70
C ILE A 140 -5.55 25.90 3.23
N VAL A 141 -4.56 26.81 3.22
CA VAL A 141 -3.20 26.51 2.80
C VAL A 141 -2.22 26.45 3.96
N GLN A 142 -2.56 27.05 5.10
CA GLN A 142 -1.71 27.02 6.30
C GLN A 142 -2.55 27.22 7.56
N MET A 143 -2.17 26.52 8.64
CA MET A 143 -2.69 26.69 10.00
C MET A 143 -1.50 26.83 10.96
N GLY A 144 -1.41 27.98 11.63
CA GLY A 144 -0.22 28.32 12.42
C GLY A 144 1.05 28.22 11.56
N ASN A 145 1.99 27.38 11.98
CA ASN A 145 3.24 27.14 11.25
C ASN A 145 3.18 25.95 10.28
N LYS A 146 2.05 25.23 10.21
CA LYS A 146 1.91 24.01 9.39
C LYS A 146 1.22 24.33 8.06
N LYS A 147 1.89 23.97 6.95
CA LYS A 147 1.25 23.94 5.61
C LYS A 147 0.24 22.81 5.54
N ILE A 148 -0.90 23.07 4.93
CA ILE A 148 -2.03 22.16 4.77
C ILE A 148 -2.16 21.80 3.28
N HIS A 149 -2.23 20.49 2.99
CA HIS A 149 -2.35 19.96 1.63
C HIS A 149 -3.63 19.19 1.41
N ILE A 150 -4.18 18.55 2.48
CA ILE A 150 -5.40 17.76 2.43
C ILE A 150 -6.30 18.10 3.63
N PHE A 151 -7.61 17.94 3.47
CA PHE A 151 -8.59 18.31 4.52
C PHE A 151 -8.36 17.56 5.84
N ARG A 152 -7.90 16.33 5.77
CA ARG A 152 -7.61 15.53 6.97
C ARG A 152 -6.55 16.17 7.88
N GLU A 153 -5.62 16.94 7.32
CA GLU A 153 -4.61 17.66 8.12
C GLU A 153 -5.22 18.80 8.93
N VAL A 154 -6.31 19.41 8.45
CA VAL A 154 -7.09 20.42 9.20
C VAL A 154 -7.68 19.79 10.46
N SER A 155 -8.37 18.65 10.29
CA SER A 155 -8.97 17.93 11.42
C SER A 155 -7.92 17.48 12.43
N PHE A 156 -6.80 16.98 11.94
CA PHE A 156 -5.69 16.56 12.78
C PHE A 156 -5.05 17.73 13.53
N TYR A 157 -4.85 18.89 12.88
CA TYR A 157 -4.31 20.09 13.51
C TYR A 157 -5.22 20.56 14.64
N ASN A 158 -6.54 20.65 14.40
CA ASN A 158 -7.51 21.08 15.37
C ASN A 158 -7.59 20.15 16.60
N GLN A 159 -7.35 18.85 16.42
CA GLN A 159 -7.35 17.90 17.54
C GLN A 159 -6.26 18.20 18.58
N PHE A 160 -5.13 18.76 18.17
CA PHE A 160 -4.01 19.07 19.04
C PHE A 160 -3.93 20.54 19.48
N HIS A 161 -4.76 21.42 18.89
CA HIS A 161 -4.75 22.87 19.15
C HIS A 161 -6.19 23.39 19.37
N SER A 162 -7.02 22.61 20.10
CA SER A 162 -8.44 22.92 20.29
C SER A 162 -8.71 24.17 21.12
N ASP A 163 -7.77 24.54 21.98
CA ASP A 163 -7.92 25.63 22.95
C ASP A 163 -7.03 26.87 22.62
N GLU A 164 -6.50 26.92 21.39
CA GLU A 164 -5.58 27.99 20.96
C GLU A 164 -6.22 28.80 19.83
N ASP A 165 -5.96 30.13 19.83
CA ASP A 165 -6.25 30.96 18.67
C ASP A 165 -5.28 30.62 17.55
N VAL A 166 -5.81 30.18 16.41
CA VAL A 166 -5.01 29.69 15.29
C VAL A 166 -5.06 30.69 14.14
N VAL A 167 -3.90 31.15 13.72
CA VAL A 167 -3.76 31.92 12.48
C VAL A 167 -3.95 30.98 11.29
N VAL A 168 -4.99 31.25 10.48
CA VAL A 168 -5.32 30.46 9.29
C VAL A 168 -5.08 31.30 8.04
N THR A 169 -4.28 30.73 7.12
CA THR A 169 -4.11 31.34 5.79
C THR A 169 -4.92 30.52 4.78
N VAL A 170 -5.74 31.23 4.02
CA VAL A 170 -6.60 30.62 2.99
C VAL A 170 -6.32 31.23 1.62
N LEU A 171 -6.53 30.45 0.59
CA LEU A 171 -6.54 30.93 -0.79
C LEU A 171 -7.99 31.21 -1.18
N ARG A 172 -8.31 32.52 -1.41
CA ARG A 172 -9.62 33.00 -1.82
C ARG A 172 -9.50 33.70 -3.18
N ASN A 173 -10.16 33.19 -4.21
CA ASN A 173 -10.08 33.70 -5.58
C ASN A 173 -8.63 33.85 -6.08
N GLY A 174 -7.75 32.93 -5.77
CA GLY A 174 -6.33 32.92 -6.18
C GLY A 174 -5.44 33.88 -5.37
N LYS A 175 -5.94 34.51 -4.29
CA LYS A 175 -5.16 35.39 -3.40
C LYS A 175 -5.12 34.82 -1.99
N GLU A 176 -3.96 34.87 -1.39
CA GLU A 176 -3.79 34.50 0.02
C GLU A 176 -4.43 35.56 0.93
N LYS A 177 -5.14 35.08 1.94
CA LYS A 177 -5.73 35.86 3.00
C LYS A 177 -5.51 35.19 4.33
N THR A 178 -4.98 35.90 5.30
CA THR A 178 -4.78 35.43 6.66
C THR A 178 -5.87 35.95 7.57
N VAL A 179 -6.38 35.08 8.43
CA VAL A 179 -7.40 35.37 9.48
C VAL A 179 -6.94 34.72 10.79
N THR A 180 -7.41 35.27 11.92
CA THR A 180 -7.07 34.76 13.27
C THR A 180 -8.35 34.59 14.06
#